data_bcd224eee1b1f89a423d8a7683df29b3
#
_entry.id   bcd224eee1b1f89a423d8a7683df29b3
#
_cell.length_a   1.000
_cell.length_b   1.000
_cell.length_c   1.000
_cell.angle_alpha   90.00
_cell.angle_beta   90.00
_cell.angle_gamma   90.00
#
_symmetry.space_group_name_H-M   'P 1'
#
loop_
_entity.id
_entity.type
_entity.pdbx_description
1 polymer ?
#
loop_
_entity_poly.entity_id
_entity_poly.type
_entity_poly.pdbx_seq_one_letter_code
_entity_poly.pdbx_strand_id
1 'polypeptide(L)'
;MQLQDMWTGCSEEQYQYITNIIKNSDAKSVCELGTFVGTTAKQIWESIKNSDRQLYLVDNYMFLPEHKRQKFFSAVKHSIDPDTKDIIPVLQSSHTYNWTQHDFVFFGHHDADHMLPDLKKLMNSDVQYAIIGDGIPGCFQRTKAVFEFLSDRLDYGFEAQYYLNGLIVLGRKKLECTLPTTQDSLFGHSIKYMPKTKSNYLKAVDEVKRIY
;
A
#
# COMPACT_ATOMS: atom_id res chain seq x y z
N MET A 1 5.09 -21.26 -9.84
CA MET A 1 5.10 -20.30 -8.72
C MET A 1 4.61 -18.97 -9.28
N GLN A 2 3.53 -18.43 -8.72
CA GLN A 2 3.04 -17.11 -9.12
C GLN A 2 3.93 -16.03 -8.48
N LEU A 3 4.06 -14.86 -9.11
CA LEU A 3 4.86 -13.75 -8.57
C LEU A 3 4.39 -13.37 -7.15
N GLN A 4 3.08 -13.39 -6.91
CA GLN A 4 2.48 -13.05 -5.62
C GLN A 4 2.82 -14.04 -4.50
N ASP A 5 3.22 -15.28 -4.83
CA ASP A 5 3.64 -16.27 -3.84
C ASP A 5 5.05 -15.98 -3.27
N MET A 6 5.83 -15.14 -3.96
CA MET A 6 7.20 -14.78 -3.53
C MET A 6 7.20 -13.88 -2.30
N TRP A 7 6.18 -13.05 -2.14
CA TRP A 7 6.11 -12.09 -1.06
C TRP A 7 4.66 -11.72 -0.75
N THR A 8 4.30 -11.74 0.53
CA THR A 8 3.04 -11.15 1.03
C THR A 8 3.41 -10.03 2.00
N GLY A 9 3.09 -8.80 1.67
CA GLY A 9 3.39 -7.62 2.49
C GLY A 9 2.49 -7.50 3.72
N CYS A 10 1.29 -8.06 3.68
CA CYS A 10 0.28 -7.97 4.72
C CYS A 10 -0.17 -9.37 5.19
N SER A 11 -0.76 -9.45 6.39
CA SER A 11 -1.48 -10.64 6.83
C SER A 11 -2.83 -10.73 6.13
N GLU A 12 -3.47 -11.90 6.17
CA GLU A 12 -4.81 -12.09 5.62
C GLU A 12 -5.83 -11.11 6.25
N GLU A 13 -5.75 -10.91 7.54
CA GLU A 13 -6.60 -9.96 8.26
C GLU A 13 -6.37 -8.52 7.80
N GLN A 14 -5.10 -8.11 7.59
CA GLN A 14 -4.79 -6.80 7.04
C GLN A 14 -5.36 -6.62 5.62
N TYR A 15 -5.27 -7.65 4.78
CA TYR A 15 -5.90 -7.60 3.45
C TYR A 15 -7.41 -7.43 3.52
N GLN A 16 -8.08 -8.13 4.46
CA GLN A 16 -9.52 -7.97 4.67
C GLN A 16 -9.87 -6.52 5.09
N TYR A 17 -9.08 -5.88 5.95
CA TYR A 17 -9.27 -4.48 6.30
C TYR A 17 -9.06 -3.55 5.10
N ILE A 18 -7.95 -3.69 4.38
CA ILE A 18 -7.63 -2.85 3.22
C ILE A 18 -8.76 -2.93 2.19
N THR A 19 -9.14 -4.15 1.81
CA THR A 19 -10.15 -4.37 0.78
C THR A 19 -11.54 -3.91 1.23
N ASN A 20 -11.90 -4.11 2.49
CA ASN A 20 -13.16 -3.64 3.04
C ASN A 20 -13.25 -2.11 3.07
N ILE A 21 -12.18 -1.43 3.46
CA ILE A 21 -12.13 0.04 3.47
C ILE A 21 -12.25 0.58 2.05
N ILE A 22 -11.49 0.04 1.10
CA ILE A 22 -11.55 0.47 -0.30
C ILE A 22 -12.95 0.22 -0.88
N LYS A 23 -13.51 -0.95 -0.64
CA LYS A 23 -14.83 -1.35 -1.15
C LYS A 23 -15.95 -0.44 -0.64
N ASN A 24 -15.88 -0.01 0.62
CA ASN A 24 -16.88 0.86 1.22
C ASN A 24 -16.59 2.36 1.04
N SER A 25 -15.47 2.74 0.43
CA SER A 25 -15.20 4.12 0.04
C SER A 25 -15.93 4.48 -1.25
N ASP A 26 -16.09 5.78 -1.52
CA ASP A 26 -16.61 6.31 -2.79
C ASP A 26 -15.50 6.55 -3.84
N ALA A 27 -14.26 6.12 -3.56
CA ALA A 27 -13.11 6.31 -4.43
C ALA A 27 -13.32 5.67 -5.81
N LYS A 28 -13.05 6.41 -6.87
CA LYS A 28 -13.06 5.92 -8.27
C LYS A 28 -11.67 5.50 -8.74
N SER A 29 -10.64 6.13 -8.20
CA SER A 29 -9.25 5.84 -8.50
C SER A 29 -8.51 5.41 -7.24
N VAL A 30 -7.93 4.22 -7.28
CA VAL A 30 -7.11 3.64 -6.22
C VAL A 30 -5.67 3.58 -6.70
N CYS A 31 -4.74 4.10 -5.92
CA CYS A 31 -3.32 4.13 -6.24
C CYS A 31 -2.52 3.37 -5.18
N GLU A 32 -1.76 2.37 -5.59
CA GLU A 32 -0.78 1.69 -4.74
C GLU A 32 0.62 2.24 -5.02
N LEU A 33 1.28 2.73 -4.00
CA LEU A 33 2.66 3.18 -4.03
C LEU A 33 3.57 2.09 -3.45
N GLY A 34 4.45 1.54 -4.28
CA GLY A 34 5.30 0.41 -3.91
C GLY A 34 4.64 -0.94 -4.17
N THR A 35 4.43 -1.26 -5.43
CA THR A 35 3.70 -2.47 -5.87
C THR A 35 4.51 -3.75 -5.68
N PHE A 36 5.83 -3.70 -5.84
CA PHE A 36 6.73 -4.86 -5.80
C PHE A 36 6.25 -6.02 -6.69
N VAL A 37 5.92 -7.18 -6.10
CA VAL A 37 5.42 -8.37 -6.85
C VAL A 37 3.89 -8.37 -7.03
N GLY A 38 3.20 -7.33 -6.56
CA GLY A 38 1.77 -7.12 -6.79
C GLY A 38 0.83 -7.91 -5.88
N THR A 39 1.29 -8.41 -4.73
CA THR A 39 0.44 -9.20 -3.83
C THR A 39 -0.71 -8.37 -3.27
N THR A 40 -0.42 -7.19 -2.73
CA THR A 40 -1.46 -6.27 -2.23
C THR A 40 -2.32 -5.75 -3.37
N ALA A 41 -1.69 -5.37 -4.51
CA ALA A 41 -2.40 -4.97 -5.73
C ALA A 41 -3.45 -5.99 -6.17
N LYS A 42 -3.12 -7.28 -6.14
CA LYS A 42 -4.05 -8.36 -6.49
C LYS A 42 -5.25 -8.39 -5.55
N GLN A 43 -5.04 -8.27 -4.25
CA GLN A 43 -6.14 -8.24 -3.27
C GLN A 43 -7.03 -7.01 -3.46
N ILE A 44 -6.43 -5.84 -3.69
CA ILE A 44 -7.17 -4.62 -4.00
C ILE A 44 -7.99 -4.82 -5.27
N TRP A 45 -7.36 -5.31 -6.35
CA TRP A 45 -8.04 -5.54 -7.63
C TRP A 45 -9.23 -6.50 -7.49
N GLU A 46 -9.04 -7.65 -6.85
CA GLU A 46 -10.12 -8.61 -6.61
C GLU A 46 -11.33 -7.98 -5.88
N SER A 47 -11.09 -6.98 -5.05
CA SER A 47 -12.16 -6.28 -4.33
C SER A 47 -12.94 -5.27 -5.17
N ILE A 48 -12.35 -4.75 -6.26
CA ILE A 48 -12.94 -3.66 -7.07
C ILE A 48 -13.18 -4.01 -8.54
N LYS A 49 -12.69 -5.14 -9.05
CA LYS A 49 -12.73 -5.51 -10.48
C LYS A 49 -14.13 -5.52 -11.13
N ASN A 50 -15.18 -5.64 -10.34
CA ASN A 50 -16.57 -5.62 -10.81
C ASN A 50 -17.24 -4.25 -10.63
N SER A 51 -16.45 -3.20 -10.51
CA SER A 51 -16.92 -1.82 -10.38
C SER A 51 -16.34 -0.93 -11.49
N ASP A 52 -16.70 0.35 -11.50
CA ASP A 52 -16.18 1.35 -12.42
C ASP A 52 -14.87 2.02 -11.91
N ARG A 53 -14.10 1.31 -11.09
CA ARG A 53 -12.89 1.80 -10.44
C ARG A 53 -11.64 1.40 -11.20
N GLN A 54 -10.62 2.25 -11.10
CA GLN A 54 -9.30 2.00 -11.67
C GLN A 54 -8.27 1.79 -10.57
N LEU A 55 -7.31 0.88 -10.81
CA LEU A 55 -6.17 0.62 -9.94
C LEU A 55 -4.88 1.08 -10.62
N TYR A 56 -4.21 2.04 -10.03
CA TYR A 56 -2.90 2.53 -10.45
C TYR A 56 -1.81 1.85 -9.62
N LEU A 57 -0.87 1.21 -10.31
CA LEU A 57 0.27 0.54 -9.70
C LEU A 57 1.51 1.41 -9.91
N VAL A 58 2.11 1.90 -8.85
CA VAL A 58 3.27 2.81 -8.95
C VAL A 58 4.48 2.15 -8.31
N ASP A 59 5.51 1.90 -9.11
CA ASP A 59 6.79 1.39 -8.63
C ASP A 59 7.89 1.78 -9.62
N ASN A 60 9.09 2.01 -9.16
CA ASN A 60 10.24 2.28 -10.02
C ASN A 60 11.16 1.07 -10.19
N TYR A 61 10.95 0.01 -9.41
CA TYR A 61 11.74 -1.22 -9.42
C TYR A 61 13.26 -0.99 -9.44
N MET A 62 13.72 -0.01 -8.66
CA MET A 62 15.13 0.41 -8.66
C MET A 62 16.12 -0.70 -8.28
N PHE A 63 15.65 -1.78 -7.67
CA PHE A 63 16.45 -2.97 -7.40
C PHE A 63 16.78 -3.81 -8.65
N LEU A 64 16.08 -3.54 -9.77
CA LEU A 64 16.36 -4.16 -11.08
C LEU A 64 17.14 -3.20 -12.00
N PRO A 65 17.98 -3.74 -12.91
CA PRO A 65 18.54 -2.96 -14.01
C PRO A 65 17.44 -2.30 -14.83
N GLU A 66 17.65 -1.06 -15.28
CA GLU A 66 16.64 -0.23 -15.95
C GLU A 66 15.97 -0.94 -17.13
N HIS A 67 16.75 -1.61 -18.00
CA HIS A 67 16.24 -2.32 -19.17
C HIS A 67 15.33 -3.52 -18.84
N LYS A 68 15.28 -3.96 -17.58
CA LYS A 68 14.43 -5.08 -17.11
C LYS A 68 13.15 -4.62 -16.42
N ARG A 69 13.09 -3.38 -15.95
CA ARG A 69 11.99 -2.88 -15.10
C ARG A 69 10.64 -2.94 -15.80
N GLN A 70 10.57 -2.46 -17.05
CA GLN A 70 9.32 -2.46 -17.82
C GLN A 70 8.81 -3.88 -18.06
N LYS A 71 9.70 -4.82 -18.41
CA LYS A 71 9.33 -6.22 -18.62
C LYS A 71 8.79 -6.85 -17.32
N PHE A 72 9.45 -6.58 -16.21
CA PHE A 72 9.01 -7.09 -14.91
C PHE A 72 7.66 -6.50 -14.52
N PHE A 73 7.46 -5.19 -14.66
CA PHE A 73 6.19 -4.55 -14.35
C PHE A 73 5.03 -5.09 -15.21
N SER A 74 5.28 -5.33 -16.49
CA SER A 74 4.28 -5.96 -17.36
C SER A 74 3.92 -7.36 -16.89
N ALA A 75 4.88 -8.14 -16.39
CA ALA A 75 4.62 -9.46 -15.83
C ALA A 75 3.83 -9.37 -14.51
N VAL A 76 4.11 -8.38 -13.64
CA VAL A 76 3.33 -8.14 -12.43
C VAL A 76 1.88 -7.82 -12.79
N LYS A 77 1.63 -6.86 -13.69
CA LYS A 77 0.27 -6.52 -14.16
C LYS A 77 -0.45 -7.74 -14.74
N HIS A 78 0.22 -8.48 -15.61
CA HIS A 78 -0.34 -9.67 -16.24
C HIS A 78 -0.69 -10.77 -15.23
N SER A 79 0.08 -10.91 -14.16
CA SER A 79 -0.17 -11.89 -13.11
C SER A 79 -1.34 -11.54 -12.18
N ILE A 80 -1.76 -10.27 -12.16
CA ILE A 80 -2.94 -9.81 -11.43
C ILE A 80 -4.19 -10.04 -12.28
N ASP A 81 -4.21 -9.43 -13.47
CA ASP A 81 -5.27 -9.61 -14.44
C ASP A 81 -4.75 -9.25 -15.84
N PRO A 82 -4.59 -10.24 -16.75
CA PRO A 82 -4.01 -10.01 -18.06
C PRO A 82 -4.87 -9.13 -18.97
N ASP A 83 -6.19 -9.26 -18.86
CA ASP A 83 -7.14 -8.77 -19.86
C ASP A 83 -7.70 -7.38 -19.54
N THR A 84 -7.56 -6.92 -18.30
CA THR A 84 -8.14 -5.65 -17.87
C THR A 84 -7.34 -4.43 -18.35
N LYS A 85 -8.09 -3.37 -18.67
CA LYS A 85 -7.56 -2.03 -18.93
C LYS A 85 -7.55 -1.13 -17.71
N ASP A 86 -8.24 -1.55 -16.65
CA ASP A 86 -8.46 -0.74 -15.44
C ASP A 86 -7.34 -0.89 -14.41
N ILE A 87 -6.36 -1.76 -14.68
CA ILE A 87 -5.07 -1.78 -13.98
C ILE A 87 -4.04 -1.00 -14.81
N ILE A 88 -3.59 0.12 -14.29
CA ILE A 88 -2.71 1.07 -14.96
C ILE A 88 -1.33 1.06 -14.32
N PRO A 89 -0.33 0.42 -14.94
CA PRO A 89 1.03 0.40 -14.44
C PRO A 89 1.75 1.73 -14.71
N VAL A 90 2.40 2.28 -13.68
CA VAL A 90 3.16 3.53 -13.71
C VAL A 90 4.58 3.26 -13.25
N LEU A 91 5.52 3.13 -14.19
CA LEU A 91 6.94 2.89 -13.90
C LEU A 91 7.63 4.21 -13.50
N GLN A 92 7.36 4.67 -12.31
CA GLN A 92 7.91 5.90 -11.74
C GLN A 92 8.12 5.76 -10.24
N SER A 93 8.95 6.64 -9.66
CA SER A 93 9.02 6.83 -8.22
C SER A 93 7.76 7.56 -7.73
N SER A 94 7.29 7.23 -6.53
CA SER A 94 6.22 7.98 -5.86
C SER A 94 6.56 9.47 -5.69
N HIS A 95 7.85 9.81 -5.58
CA HIS A 95 8.29 11.20 -5.47
C HIS A 95 8.07 12.01 -6.75
N THR A 96 8.16 11.38 -7.93
CA THR A 96 8.01 12.04 -9.22
C THR A 96 6.63 11.90 -9.83
N TYR A 97 5.91 10.83 -9.49
CA TYR A 97 4.56 10.62 -9.96
C TYR A 97 3.56 11.53 -9.22
N ASN A 98 2.60 12.07 -9.95
CA ASN A 98 1.54 12.88 -9.36
C ASN A 98 0.38 12.02 -8.83
N TRP A 99 0.64 11.21 -7.81
CA TRP A 99 -0.36 10.33 -7.21
C TRP A 99 -1.44 11.08 -6.41
N THR A 100 -1.25 12.35 -6.10
CA THR A 100 -2.24 13.16 -5.35
C THR A 100 -3.52 13.46 -6.14
N GLN A 101 -3.55 13.08 -7.41
CA GLN A 101 -4.76 13.14 -8.26
C GLN A 101 -5.74 11.98 -8.03
N HIS A 102 -5.35 10.97 -7.23
CA HIS A 102 -6.21 9.81 -6.96
C HIS A 102 -7.02 10.01 -5.68
N ASP A 103 -8.19 9.36 -5.64
CA ASP A 103 -9.09 9.46 -4.49
C ASP A 103 -8.61 8.66 -3.29
N PHE A 104 -7.99 7.51 -3.55
CA PHE A 104 -7.51 6.59 -2.55
C PHE A 104 -6.05 6.22 -2.80
N VAL A 105 -5.21 6.28 -1.76
CA VAL A 105 -3.79 5.94 -1.86
C VAL A 105 -3.43 4.89 -0.80
N PHE A 106 -2.85 3.77 -1.25
CA PHE A 106 -2.24 2.78 -0.38
C PHE A 106 -0.71 2.95 -0.43
N PHE A 107 -0.11 3.20 0.73
CA PHE A 107 1.33 3.32 0.88
C PHE A 107 1.91 1.95 1.25
N GLY A 108 2.41 1.23 0.25
CA GLY A 108 3.10 -0.04 0.39
C GLY A 108 4.62 0.09 0.54
N HIS A 109 5.13 1.31 0.68
CA HIS A 109 6.56 1.54 0.85
C HIS A 109 7.06 1.04 2.19
N HIS A 110 8.27 0.49 2.14
CA HIS A 110 8.93 -0.07 3.31
C HIS A 110 10.02 0.83 3.89
N ASP A 111 10.31 1.95 3.24
CA ASP A 111 11.38 2.85 3.65
C ASP A 111 10.82 4.15 4.24
N ALA A 112 11.19 4.45 5.49
CA ALA A 112 10.77 5.67 6.17
C ALA A 112 11.26 6.95 5.45
N ASP A 113 12.45 6.90 4.85
CA ASP A 113 13.03 8.05 4.14
C ASP A 113 12.25 8.39 2.88
N HIS A 114 11.61 7.37 2.25
CA HIS A 114 10.71 7.58 1.13
C HIS A 114 9.29 7.95 1.57
N MET A 115 8.82 7.40 2.69
CA MET A 115 7.46 7.62 3.18
C MET A 115 7.22 9.03 3.71
N LEU A 116 8.16 9.61 4.46
CA LEU A 116 7.96 10.94 5.05
C LEU A 116 7.74 12.06 4.03
N PRO A 117 8.47 12.14 2.91
CA PRO A 117 8.16 13.09 1.83
C PRO A 117 6.77 12.87 1.23
N ASP A 118 6.37 11.61 1.02
CA ASP A 118 5.06 11.30 0.49
C ASP A 118 3.93 11.65 1.48
N LEU A 119 4.13 11.46 2.78
CA LEU A 119 3.17 11.92 3.80
C LEU A 119 3.02 13.45 3.82
N LYS A 120 4.13 14.19 3.67
CA LYS A 120 4.06 15.66 3.52
C LYS A 120 3.26 16.07 2.28
N LYS A 121 3.42 15.33 1.19
CA LYS A 121 2.67 15.53 -0.05
C LYS A 121 1.18 15.20 0.16
N LEU A 122 0.87 14.11 0.89
CA LEU A 122 -0.50 13.74 1.27
C LEU A 122 -1.19 14.86 2.06
N MET A 123 -0.52 15.43 3.06
CA MET A 123 -1.07 16.52 3.88
C MET A 123 -1.50 17.73 3.04
N ASN A 124 -0.81 18.00 1.95
CA ASN A 124 -1.06 19.13 1.04
C ASN A 124 -1.86 18.73 -0.21
N SER A 125 -2.57 17.60 -0.18
CA SER A 125 -3.34 17.07 -1.31
C SER A 125 -4.84 17.02 -1.02
N ASP A 126 -5.63 16.75 -2.06
CA ASP A 126 -7.07 16.50 -1.96
C ASP A 126 -7.42 15.01 -1.89
N VAL A 127 -6.45 14.14 -1.68
CA VAL A 127 -6.66 12.70 -1.49
C VAL A 127 -7.67 12.47 -0.36
N GLN A 128 -8.71 11.70 -0.66
CA GLN A 128 -9.84 11.52 0.28
C GLN A 128 -9.56 10.44 1.31
N TYR A 129 -8.82 9.38 0.91
CA TYR A 129 -8.52 8.24 1.77
C TYR A 129 -7.09 7.79 1.58
N ALA A 130 -6.43 7.41 2.65
CA ALA A 130 -5.11 6.81 2.60
C ALA A 130 -4.98 5.66 3.60
N ILE A 131 -4.26 4.62 3.21
CA ILE A 131 -3.83 3.56 4.12
C ILE A 131 -2.31 3.48 4.05
N ILE A 132 -1.68 3.47 5.22
CA ILE A 132 -0.24 3.27 5.36
C ILE A 132 -0.04 1.87 5.92
N GLY A 133 0.57 1.01 5.10
CA GLY A 133 0.94 -0.34 5.48
C GLY A 133 2.30 -0.39 6.18
N ASP A 134 2.45 -1.30 7.13
CA ASP A 134 3.72 -1.56 7.79
C ASP A 134 4.44 -2.84 7.31
N GLY A 135 3.86 -3.51 6.37
CA GLY A 135 4.25 -4.73 5.60
C GLY A 135 5.55 -5.49 5.95
N ILE A 136 6.47 -4.92 6.72
CA ILE A 136 7.73 -5.57 7.11
C ILE A 136 7.90 -5.58 8.64
N PRO A 137 8.23 -6.74 9.23
CA PRO A 137 8.71 -6.81 10.61
C PRO A 137 9.93 -5.91 10.85
N GLY A 138 9.89 -5.14 11.91
CA GLY A 138 10.89 -4.12 12.21
C GLY A 138 10.49 -2.71 11.77
N CYS A 139 9.41 -2.56 11.01
CA CYS A 139 8.82 -1.26 10.67
C CYS A 139 7.98 -0.66 11.80
N PHE A 140 7.78 -1.35 12.91
CA PHE A 140 7.00 -0.83 14.04
C PHE A 140 7.47 0.55 14.50
N GLN A 141 8.78 0.78 14.60
CA GLN A 141 9.31 2.11 14.94
C GLN A 141 9.00 3.15 13.86
N ARG A 142 8.97 2.74 12.59
CA ARG A 142 8.59 3.60 11.46
C ARG A 142 7.11 3.93 11.49
N THR A 143 6.27 2.91 11.68
CA THR A 143 4.81 3.10 11.82
C THR A 143 4.51 4.00 13.01
N LYS A 144 5.21 3.84 14.13
CA LYS A 144 5.10 4.73 15.28
C LYS A 144 5.52 6.16 14.93
N ALA A 145 6.65 6.35 14.28
CA ALA A 145 7.13 7.68 13.86
C ALA A 145 6.18 8.35 12.87
N VAL A 146 5.63 7.57 11.93
CA VAL A 146 4.59 8.03 11.00
C VAL A 146 3.32 8.44 11.73
N PHE A 147 2.87 7.62 12.67
CA PHE A 147 1.68 7.91 13.48
C PHE A 147 1.89 9.16 14.34
N GLU A 148 3.03 9.30 14.99
CA GLU A 148 3.39 10.52 15.74
C GLU A 148 3.43 11.74 14.84
N PHE A 149 4.05 11.63 13.65
CA PHE A 149 4.08 12.69 12.66
C PHE A 149 2.67 13.13 12.22
N LEU A 150 1.76 12.17 12.02
CA LEU A 150 0.39 12.46 11.62
C LEU A 150 -0.46 12.99 12.79
N SER A 151 -0.26 12.44 13.99
CA SER A 151 -1.00 12.85 15.20
C SER A 151 -0.74 14.30 15.59
N ASP A 152 0.49 14.76 15.40
CA ASP A 152 0.88 16.16 15.64
C ASP A 152 0.30 17.14 14.61
N ARG A 153 -0.40 16.65 13.59
CA ARG A 153 -0.83 17.42 12.41
C ARG A 153 -2.29 17.18 12.04
N LEU A 154 -3.15 17.02 13.04
CA LEU A 154 -4.59 16.83 12.87
C LEU A 154 -5.31 18.00 12.18
N ASP A 155 -4.67 19.16 12.08
CA ASP A 155 -5.16 20.37 11.45
C ASP A 155 -5.20 20.29 9.91
N TYR A 156 -4.63 19.25 9.30
CA TYR A 156 -4.63 19.07 7.84
C TYR A 156 -5.93 18.50 7.26
N GLY A 157 -7.02 18.47 8.02
CA GLY A 157 -8.36 18.16 7.52
C GLY A 157 -8.67 16.67 7.37
N PHE A 158 -7.91 15.76 8.02
CA PHE A 158 -8.33 14.38 8.14
C PHE A 158 -9.35 14.21 9.27
N GLU A 159 -10.55 13.76 8.90
CA GLU A 159 -11.66 13.58 9.84
C GLU A 159 -11.55 12.26 10.63
N ALA A 160 -10.83 11.28 10.11
CA ALA A 160 -10.69 9.97 10.73
C ALA A 160 -9.27 9.43 10.62
N GLN A 161 -8.75 8.96 11.74
CA GLN A 161 -7.50 8.23 11.84
C GLN A 161 -7.75 6.95 12.62
N TYR A 162 -7.36 5.82 12.05
CA TYR A 162 -7.53 4.52 12.68
C TYR A 162 -6.21 3.75 12.58
N TYR A 163 -5.89 3.04 13.65
CA TYR A 163 -4.84 2.04 13.66
C TYR A 163 -5.48 0.66 13.72
N LEU A 164 -5.33 -0.11 12.66
CA LEU A 164 -5.93 -1.42 12.52
C LEU A 164 -4.83 -2.45 12.25
N ASN A 165 -4.43 -3.20 13.28
CA ASN A 165 -3.51 -4.33 13.13
C ASN A 165 -2.27 -4.01 12.27
N GLY A 166 -1.58 -2.91 12.56
CA GLY A 166 -0.40 -2.45 11.81
C GLY A 166 -0.70 -1.55 10.60
N LEU A 167 -1.95 -1.21 10.35
CA LEU A 167 -2.34 -0.27 9.30
C LEU A 167 -2.76 1.07 9.92
N ILE A 168 -2.28 2.17 9.37
CA ILE A 168 -2.79 3.50 9.68
C ILE A 168 -3.76 3.89 8.58
N VAL A 169 -5.01 4.14 8.95
CA VAL A 169 -6.08 4.51 8.04
C VAL A 169 -6.43 5.99 8.26
N LEU A 170 -6.39 6.76 7.19
CA LEU A 170 -6.69 8.18 7.18
C LEU A 170 -7.86 8.46 6.23
N GLY A 171 -8.78 9.31 6.64
CA GLY A 171 -9.89 9.76 5.80
C GLY A 171 -10.20 11.24 6.00
N ARG A 172 -10.34 11.99 4.92
CA ARG A 172 -10.92 13.34 4.94
C ARG A 172 -12.44 13.27 5.03
N LYS A 173 -13.01 12.17 4.57
CA LYS A 173 -14.41 11.82 4.72
C LYS A 173 -14.54 10.68 5.74
N LYS A 174 -15.66 10.70 6.47
CA LYS A 174 -16.01 9.59 7.35
C LYS A 174 -16.16 8.32 6.54
N LEU A 175 -15.41 7.28 6.93
CA LEU A 175 -15.58 5.96 6.35
C LEU A 175 -16.89 5.35 6.88
N GLU A 176 -17.82 5.07 5.98
CA GLU A 176 -19.07 4.37 6.31
C GLU A 176 -18.86 2.85 6.39
N CYS A 177 -17.80 2.43 7.05
CA CYS A 177 -17.56 1.02 7.29
C CYS A 177 -17.58 0.71 8.78
N THR A 178 -18.19 -0.41 9.15
CA THR A 178 -18.06 -0.98 10.50
C THR A 178 -16.63 -1.50 10.63
N LEU A 179 -15.73 -0.62 11.05
CA LEU A 179 -14.39 -1.05 11.43
C LEU A 179 -14.51 -1.81 12.75
N PRO A 180 -13.78 -2.90 12.93
CA PRO A 180 -13.73 -3.58 14.22
C PRO A 180 -13.32 -2.57 15.30
N THR A 181 -14.13 -2.47 16.34
CA THR A 181 -13.97 -1.48 17.42
C THR A 181 -12.86 -1.79 18.40
N THR A 182 -12.05 -2.79 18.16
CA THR A 182 -10.86 -3.04 18.96
C THR A 182 -9.82 -1.97 18.64
N GLN A 183 -9.84 -0.89 19.38
CA GLN A 183 -8.67 -0.05 19.61
C GLN A 183 -7.61 -0.89 20.34
N ASP A 184 -7.05 -1.84 19.63
CA ASP A 184 -5.90 -2.55 20.13
C ASP A 184 -4.75 -1.56 20.21
N SER A 185 -4.25 -1.40 21.42
CA SER A 185 -3.15 -0.48 21.69
C SER A 185 -2.04 -0.69 20.67
N LEU A 186 -1.47 0.37 20.14
CA LEU A 186 -0.26 0.41 19.30
C LEU A 186 0.84 -0.57 19.73
N PHE A 187 0.79 -1.08 20.95
CA PHE A 187 1.84 -1.84 21.62
C PHE A 187 1.53 -3.33 21.85
N GLY A 188 0.29 -3.79 21.66
CA GLY A 188 -0.11 -5.14 22.08
C GLY A 188 -0.10 -6.19 20.97
N HIS A 189 -0.43 -5.85 19.73
CA HIS A 189 -0.72 -6.82 18.67
C HIS A 189 0.33 -6.94 17.57
N SER A 190 1.16 -5.94 17.34
CA SER A 190 2.18 -5.95 16.29
C SER A 190 3.21 -7.08 16.43
N ILE A 191 3.46 -7.57 17.64
CA ILE A 191 4.44 -8.63 17.90
C ILE A 191 3.93 -10.02 17.47
N LYS A 192 2.64 -10.27 17.48
CA LYS A 192 2.04 -11.58 17.13
C LYS A 192 1.98 -11.86 15.62
N TYR A 193 2.03 -10.83 14.79
CA TYR A 193 1.79 -10.93 13.35
C TYR A 193 3.03 -10.61 12.50
N MET A 194 4.22 -10.80 13.03
CA MET A 194 5.47 -10.59 12.31
C MET A 194 6.07 -11.90 11.72
N PRO A 195 5.48 -12.52 10.70
CA PRO A 195 6.08 -13.72 10.12
C PRO A 195 7.22 -13.40 9.15
N LYS A 196 7.49 -12.11 8.81
CA LYS A 196 8.39 -11.78 7.72
C LYS A 196 9.45 -10.79 8.12
N THR A 197 10.67 -11.29 8.20
CA THR A 197 11.85 -10.50 8.52
C THR A 197 12.34 -9.72 7.28
N LYS A 198 13.12 -8.65 7.49
CA LYS A 198 13.89 -7.97 6.42
C LYS A 198 14.66 -8.98 5.56
N SER A 199 15.13 -10.08 6.16
CA SER A 199 15.77 -11.20 5.47
C SER A 199 14.86 -11.86 4.42
N ASN A 200 13.57 -12.04 4.70
CA ASN A 200 12.65 -12.65 3.73
C ASN A 200 12.32 -11.71 2.56
N TYR A 201 12.24 -10.41 2.82
CA TYR A 201 12.12 -9.41 1.75
C TYR A 201 13.34 -9.44 0.83
N LEU A 202 14.55 -9.43 1.39
CA LEU A 202 15.79 -9.51 0.60
C LEU A 202 15.86 -10.79 -0.22
N LYS A 203 15.44 -11.94 0.33
CA LYS A 203 15.34 -13.20 -0.43
C LYS A 203 14.37 -13.10 -1.60
N ALA A 204 13.21 -12.46 -1.41
CA ALA A 204 12.26 -12.25 -2.50
C ALA A 204 12.83 -11.33 -3.58
N VAL A 205 13.54 -10.26 -3.20
CA VAL A 205 14.25 -9.37 -4.14
C VAL A 205 15.32 -10.15 -4.93
N ASP A 206 16.11 -10.99 -4.26
CA ASP A 206 17.16 -11.79 -4.93
C ASP A 206 16.54 -12.81 -5.89
N GLU A 207 15.42 -13.42 -5.52
CA GLU A 207 14.70 -14.35 -6.40
C GLU A 207 14.14 -13.65 -7.64
N VAL A 208 13.54 -12.47 -7.48
CA VAL A 208 13.09 -11.65 -8.62
C VAL A 208 14.26 -11.29 -9.53
N LYS A 209 15.42 -10.88 -8.97
CA LYS A 209 16.63 -10.58 -9.75
C LYS A 209 17.15 -11.79 -10.53
N ARG A 210 17.00 -12.99 -9.95
CA ARG A 210 17.45 -14.24 -10.58
C ARG A 210 16.58 -14.61 -11.78
N ILE A 211 15.27 -14.36 -11.73
CA ILE A 211 14.30 -14.73 -12.77
C ILE A 211 14.30 -13.71 -13.91
N TYR A 212 14.46 -12.44 -13.59
CA TYR A 212 14.41 -11.30 -14.51
C TYR A 212 15.78 -10.62 -14.68
#